data_695ac9551b15dee43f5fc1dd66cd76e5
#
_entry.id   695ac9551b15dee43f5fc1dd66cd76e5
#
_cell.length_a   1.000
_cell.length_b   1.000
_cell.length_c   1.000
_cell.angle_alpha   90.00
_cell.angle_beta   90.00
_cell.angle_gamma   90.00
#
_symmetry.space_group_name_H-M   'P 1'
#
loop_
_entity.id
_entity.type
_entity.pdbx_description
1 polymer ?
#
loop_
_entity_poly.entity_id
_entity_poly.type
_entity_poly.pdbx_seq_one_letter_code
_entity_poly.pdbx_strand_id
1 'polypeptide(L)'
;MTPEQERQKRMSGTIDPHVALDRSGPGQPVLLIRQEFSHSPDRLWRALTDDDELSAWFPCRVKLDLRTGGTIHFLFPGEEPDAGQVLEVLPEKVLAFSWDQEVLRWTVEPAEPGRSTLALANSLQDPAWAARVAAGWHQCIEQLGALLDGQPAGQEPSRPIDELVEKYGRLL
;
A
#
# COMPACT_ATOMS: atom_id res chain seq x y z
N MET A 1 -13.58 26.61 12.87
CA MET A 1 -12.86 26.14 11.69
C MET A 1 -13.22 27.00 10.50
N THR A 2 -12.24 27.57 9.80
CA THR A 2 -12.52 28.41 8.64
C THR A 2 -12.88 27.56 7.42
N PRO A 3 -13.63 28.14 6.44
CA PRO A 3 -13.93 27.42 5.19
C PRO A 3 -12.69 26.92 4.45
N GLU A 4 -11.59 27.64 4.60
CA GLU A 4 -10.30 27.30 4.00
C GLU A 4 -9.66 26.08 4.68
N GLN A 5 -9.77 25.97 6.00
CA GLN A 5 -9.32 24.79 6.76
C GLN A 5 -10.18 23.57 6.49
N GLU A 6 -11.49 23.74 6.28
CA GLU A 6 -12.37 22.66 5.87
C GLU A 6 -12.08 22.19 4.45
N ARG A 7 -11.76 23.12 3.54
CA ARG A 7 -11.39 22.81 2.16
C ARG A 7 -10.05 22.05 2.13
N GLN A 8 -9.08 22.47 2.93
CA GLN A 8 -7.77 21.83 3.06
C GLN A 8 -7.89 20.43 3.69
N LYS A 9 -8.75 20.28 4.69
CA LYS A 9 -9.07 18.98 5.32
C LYS A 9 -9.76 18.04 4.33
N ARG A 10 -10.64 18.55 3.46
CA ARG A 10 -11.28 17.76 2.39
C ARG A 10 -10.29 17.36 1.29
N MET A 11 -9.32 18.21 0.95
CA MET A 11 -8.32 17.94 -0.07
C MET A 11 -7.21 17.01 0.42
N SER A 12 -6.88 17.04 1.71
CA SER A 12 -5.87 16.14 2.31
C SER A 12 -6.45 14.81 2.80
N GLY A 13 -7.78 14.68 2.89
CA GLY A 13 -8.45 13.54 3.51
C GLY A 13 -9.07 12.52 2.57
N THR A 14 -9.12 12.78 1.25
CA THR A 14 -9.78 11.87 0.32
C THR A 14 -8.74 11.12 -0.50
N ILE A 15 -8.37 9.94 -0.03
CA ILE A 15 -7.56 9.01 -0.79
C ILE A 15 -8.50 8.17 -1.65
N ASP A 16 -8.27 8.20 -2.95
CA ASP A 16 -9.01 7.40 -3.92
C ASP A 16 -8.00 6.80 -4.92
N PRO A 17 -7.38 5.66 -4.55
CA PRO A 17 -6.37 5.05 -5.40
C PRO A 17 -6.92 4.67 -6.76
N HIS A 18 -6.09 4.82 -7.78
CA HIS A 18 -6.40 4.25 -9.10
C HIS A 18 -6.08 2.76 -9.07
N VAL A 19 -7.06 1.92 -9.39
CA VAL A 19 -6.95 0.46 -9.31
C VAL A 19 -7.32 -0.15 -10.66
N ALA A 20 -6.49 -1.09 -11.13
CA ALA A 20 -6.73 -1.84 -12.36
C ALA A 20 -6.24 -3.28 -12.19
N LEU A 21 -6.77 -4.17 -13.00
CA LEU A 21 -6.33 -5.58 -13.03
C LEU A 21 -5.75 -5.88 -14.41
N ASP A 22 -4.46 -6.21 -14.44
CA ASP A 22 -3.75 -6.56 -15.67
C ASP A 22 -3.77 -8.09 -15.87
N ARG A 23 -4.47 -8.53 -16.89
CA ARG A 23 -4.57 -9.92 -17.30
C ARG A 23 -3.78 -10.22 -18.59
N SER A 24 -2.99 -9.28 -19.08
CA SER A 24 -2.32 -9.38 -20.39
C SER A 24 -1.09 -10.28 -20.38
N GLY A 25 -0.50 -10.53 -19.23
CA GLY A 25 0.71 -11.35 -19.10
C GLY A 25 0.43 -12.85 -19.09
N PRO A 26 1.47 -13.69 -19.35
CA PRO A 26 1.33 -15.15 -19.38
C PRO A 26 1.23 -15.80 -17.99
N GLY A 27 1.50 -15.07 -16.94
CA GLY A 27 1.46 -15.56 -15.55
C GLY A 27 0.17 -15.20 -14.84
N GLN A 28 0.26 -15.09 -13.53
CA GLN A 28 -0.83 -14.64 -12.67
C GLN A 28 -1.28 -13.23 -13.06
N PRO A 29 -2.59 -12.92 -12.97
CA PRO A 29 -3.05 -11.54 -13.10
C PRO A 29 -2.37 -10.64 -12.07
N VAL A 30 -2.16 -9.38 -12.42
CA VAL A 30 -1.50 -8.40 -11.54
C VAL A 30 -2.46 -7.29 -11.20
N LEU A 31 -2.70 -7.10 -9.92
CA LEU A 31 -3.47 -5.96 -9.41
C LEU A 31 -2.55 -4.75 -9.34
N LEU A 32 -2.93 -3.68 -10.01
CA LEU A 32 -2.16 -2.43 -10.08
C LEU A 32 -2.89 -1.35 -9.28
N ILE A 33 -2.19 -0.73 -8.34
CA ILE A 33 -2.73 0.34 -7.50
C ILE A 33 -1.75 1.51 -7.53
N ARG A 34 -2.25 2.73 -7.73
CA ARG A 34 -1.45 3.96 -7.73
C ARG A 34 -2.13 5.02 -6.88
N GLN A 35 -1.34 5.71 -6.08
CA GLN A 35 -1.80 6.83 -5.26
C GLN A 35 -0.71 7.89 -5.19
N GLU A 36 -1.08 9.14 -5.44
CA GLU A 36 -0.20 10.29 -5.28
C GLU A 36 -0.32 10.86 -3.87
N PHE A 37 0.82 11.24 -3.29
CA PHE A 37 0.89 11.86 -1.97
C PHE A 37 1.62 13.20 -2.04
N SER A 38 1.22 14.14 -1.20
CA SER A 38 1.87 15.46 -1.06
C SER A 38 3.07 15.37 -0.10
N HIS A 39 3.94 14.42 -0.36
CA HIS A 39 5.16 14.13 0.41
C HIS A 39 6.27 13.72 -0.54
N SER A 40 7.52 13.97 -0.14
CA SER A 40 8.69 13.66 -0.96
C SER A 40 8.92 12.15 -1.09
N PRO A 41 9.64 11.72 -2.15
CA PRO A 41 9.95 10.29 -2.32
C PRO A 41 10.71 9.68 -1.15
N ASP A 42 11.66 10.39 -0.54
CA ASP A 42 12.40 9.89 0.63
C ASP A 42 11.51 9.71 1.85
N ARG A 43 10.53 10.59 2.05
CA ARG A 43 9.55 10.44 3.14
C ARG A 43 8.66 9.21 2.93
N LEU A 44 8.18 9.04 1.70
CA LEU A 44 7.36 7.88 1.34
C LEU A 44 8.15 6.58 1.44
N TRP A 45 9.40 6.58 1.00
CA TRP A 45 10.30 5.44 1.10
C TRP A 45 10.51 5.00 2.55
N ARG A 46 10.66 5.94 3.48
CA ARG A 46 10.80 5.63 4.90
C ARG A 46 9.54 4.94 5.45
N ALA A 47 8.35 5.41 5.07
CA ALA A 47 7.10 4.76 5.48
C ALA A 47 6.97 3.34 4.93
N LEU A 48 7.61 3.05 3.81
CA LEU A 48 7.60 1.74 3.15
C LEU A 48 8.66 0.78 3.72
N THR A 49 9.73 1.28 4.33
CA THR A 49 10.89 0.46 4.68
C THR A 49 11.27 0.44 6.15
N ASP A 50 10.82 1.41 6.93
CA ASP A 50 11.01 1.40 8.39
C ASP A 50 10.00 0.45 9.03
N ASP A 51 10.46 -0.47 9.88
CA ASP A 51 9.61 -1.51 10.46
C ASP A 51 8.40 -0.94 11.20
N ASP A 52 8.60 0.09 12.03
CA ASP A 52 7.52 0.69 12.81
C ASP A 52 6.54 1.45 11.92
N GLU A 53 7.04 2.22 10.97
CA GLU A 53 6.18 2.98 10.06
C GLU A 53 5.43 2.05 9.11
N LEU A 54 6.09 1.07 8.52
CA LEU A 54 5.46 0.08 7.65
C LEU A 54 4.37 -0.69 8.41
N SER A 55 4.65 -1.11 9.64
CA SER A 55 3.69 -1.82 10.48
C SER A 55 2.47 -0.98 10.87
N ALA A 56 2.56 0.35 10.78
CA ALA A 56 1.46 1.25 11.13
C ALA A 56 0.35 1.28 10.07
N TRP A 57 0.67 0.97 8.81
CA TRP A 57 -0.31 1.02 7.72
C TRP A 57 -0.47 -0.30 6.96
N PHE A 58 0.48 -1.21 7.03
CA PHE A 58 0.42 -2.53 6.40
C PHE A 58 -0.63 -3.41 7.11
N PRO A 59 -1.17 -4.46 6.47
CA PRO A 59 -2.22 -5.29 7.10
C PRO A 59 -1.83 -6.00 8.39
N CYS A 60 -0.53 -6.10 8.68
CA CYS A 60 0.01 -6.75 9.86
C CYS A 60 1.32 -6.08 10.28
N ARG A 61 1.85 -6.47 11.43
CA ARG A 61 3.20 -6.05 11.82
C ARG A 61 4.22 -6.74 10.93
N VAL A 62 5.29 -6.02 10.60
CA VAL A 62 6.32 -6.47 9.67
C VAL A 62 7.70 -6.26 10.26
N LYS A 63 8.58 -7.24 10.05
CA LYS A 63 10.03 -7.09 10.24
C LYS A 63 10.71 -7.31 8.91
N LEU A 64 11.44 -6.31 8.45
CA LEU A 64 12.03 -6.26 7.13
C LEU A 64 13.56 -6.22 7.21
N ASP A 65 14.21 -7.23 6.66
CA ASP A 65 15.65 -7.17 6.36
C ASP A 65 15.82 -6.54 4.97
N LEU A 66 16.10 -5.23 4.95
CA LEU A 66 16.07 -4.39 3.75
C LEU A 66 17.31 -4.63 2.88
N ARG A 67 17.37 -5.79 2.26
CA ARG A 67 18.39 -6.15 1.26
C ARG A 67 17.85 -7.25 0.36
N THR A 68 18.31 -7.30 -0.86
CA THR A 68 17.98 -8.40 -1.77
C THR A 68 18.42 -9.73 -1.18
N GLY A 69 17.54 -10.69 -1.13
CA GLY A 69 17.77 -11.99 -0.48
C GLY A 69 17.46 -11.99 1.02
N GLY A 70 17.17 -10.83 1.61
CA GLY A 70 16.74 -10.74 3.00
C GLY A 70 15.36 -11.35 3.23
N THR A 71 14.99 -11.51 4.50
CA THR A 71 13.69 -12.06 4.89
C THR A 71 12.77 -10.94 5.34
N ILE A 72 11.51 -10.99 4.94
CA ILE A 72 10.45 -10.19 5.50
C ILE A 72 9.53 -11.10 6.31
N HIS A 73 9.26 -10.72 7.57
CA HIS A 73 8.38 -11.46 8.46
C HIS A 73 7.05 -10.74 8.60
N PHE A 74 5.97 -11.49 8.47
CA PHE A 74 4.59 -11.01 8.66
C PHE A 74 4.06 -11.57 9.97
N LEU A 75 3.69 -10.67 10.90
CA LEU A 75 3.37 -11.03 12.28
C LEU A 75 1.89 -10.72 12.55
N PHE A 76 1.07 -11.77 12.60
CA PHE A 76 -0.34 -11.67 12.95
C PHE A 76 -0.53 -12.08 14.41
N PRO A 77 -1.37 -11.35 15.19
CA PRO A 77 -1.63 -11.71 16.58
C PRO A 77 -2.18 -13.14 16.72
N GLY A 78 -1.58 -13.94 17.60
CA GLY A 78 -2.04 -15.28 17.89
C GLY A 78 -1.72 -16.33 16.83
N GLU A 79 -0.97 -15.97 15.79
CA GLU A 79 -0.58 -16.89 14.72
C GLU A 79 0.94 -17.05 14.65
N GLU A 80 1.39 -18.16 14.06
CA GLU A 80 2.81 -18.35 13.75
C GLU A 80 3.24 -17.27 12.73
N PRO A 81 4.45 -16.70 12.88
CA PRO A 81 4.95 -15.74 11.90
C PRO A 81 5.05 -16.37 10.51
N ASP A 82 4.55 -15.65 9.51
CA ASP A 82 4.77 -15.99 8.11
C ASP A 82 6.01 -15.25 7.60
N ALA A 83 6.60 -15.73 6.54
CA ALA A 83 7.83 -15.14 6.01
C ALA A 83 7.81 -15.12 4.49
N GLY A 84 8.35 -14.02 3.94
CA GLY A 84 8.62 -13.87 2.53
C GLY A 84 10.10 -13.54 2.30
N GLN A 85 10.47 -13.42 1.05
CA GLN A 85 11.81 -13.06 0.63
C GLN A 85 11.81 -11.70 -0.03
N VAL A 86 12.78 -10.86 0.32
CA VAL A 86 13.02 -9.61 -0.38
C VAL A 86 13.70 -9.92 -1.72
N LEU A 87 13.06 -9.53 -2.80
CA LEU A 87 13.47 -9.86 -4.17
C LEU A 87 14.27 -8.74 -4.82
N GLU A 88 13.94 -7.50 -4.53
CA GLU A 88 14.59 -6.34 -5.12
C GLU A 88 14.53 -5.14 -4.17
N VAL A 89 15.64 -4.44 -4.04
CA VAL A 89 15.72 -3.17 -3.31
C VAL A 89 16.52 -2.18 -4.16
N LEU A 90 15.84 -1.12 -4.60
CA LEU A 90 16.46 0.06 -5.20
C LEU A 90 16.08 1.25 -4.31
N PRO A 91 17.03 1.79 -3.51
CA PRO A 91 16.70 2.83 -2.53
C PRO A 91 15.91 4.00 -3.14
N GLU A 92 14.83 4.36 -2.46
CA GLU A 92 13.89 5.42 -2.84
C GLU A 92 13.13 5.16 -4.15
N LYS A 93 13.21 3.95 -4.70
CA LYS A 93 12.56 3.61 -5.98
C LYS A 93 11.75 2.33 -5.95
N VAL A 94 12.32 1.21 -5.51
CA VAL A 94 11.68 -0.09 -5.60
C VAL A 94 11.93 -0.92 -4.36
N LEU A 95 10.87 -1.53 -3.85
CA LEU A 95 10.92 -2.63 -2.89
C LEU A 95 9.99 -3.73 -3.40
N ALA A 96 10.53 -4.90 -3.67
CA ALA A 96 9.74 -6.07 -4.05
C ALA A 96 10.01 -7.22 -3.11
N PHE A 97 8.96 -7.91 -2.70
CA PHE A 97 9.07 -9.10 -1.87
C PHE A 97 7.96 -10.09 -2.19
N SER A 98 8.18 -11.35 -1.84
CA SER A 98 7.16 -12.38 -1.92
C SER A 98 6.34 -12.42 -0.64
N TRP A 99 5.05 -12.75 -0.78
CA TRP A 99 4.16 -13.06 0.32
C TRP A 99 3.31 -14.25 -0.11
N ASP A 100 3.57 -15.40 0.50
CA ASP A 100 3.02 -16.67 0.07
C ASP A 100 3.36 -16.92 -1.42
N GLN A 101 2.41 -17.15 -2.27
CA GLN A 101 2.64 -17.37 -3.71
C GLN A 101 2.47 -16.10 -4.54
N GLU A 102 2.37 -14.96 -3.88
CA GLU A 102 2.22 -13.66 -4.54
C GLU A 102 3.51 -12.84 -4.45
N VAL A 103 3.69 -11.95 -5.39
CA VAL A 103 4.77 -10.97 -5.39
C VAL A 103 4.17 -9.58 -5.29
N LEU A 104 4.67 -8.79 -4.34
CA LEU A 104 4.32 -7.40 -4.16
C LEU A 104 5.51 -6.55 -4.56
N ARG A 105 5.32 -5.73 -5.60
CA ARG A 105 6.33 -4.78 -6.06
C ARG A 105 5.85 -3.36 -5.81
N TRP A 106 6.50 -2.70 -4.89
CA TRP A 106 6.23 -1.31 -4.54
C TRP A 106 7.20 -0.40 -5.28
N THR A 107 6.68 0.64 -5.90
CA THR A 107 7.48 1.62 -6.62
C THR A 107 7.17 3.02 -6.09
N VAL A 108 8.22 3.79 -5.83
CA VAL A 108 8.12 5.19 -5.44
C VAL A 108 8.62 6.02 -6.62
N GLU A 109 7.76 6.88 -7.15
CA GLU A 109 8.08 7.74 -8.30
C GLU A 109 7.99 9.20 -7.87
N PRO A 110 9.00 10.02 -8.18
CA PRO A 110 8.87 11.46 -7.96
C PRO A 110 7.79 12.02 -8.91
N ALA A 111 6.97 12.91 -8.39
CA ALA A 111 6.01 13.67 -9.17
C ALA A 111 6.47 15.13 -9.19
N GLU A 112 5.59 16.09 -8.97
CA GLU A 112 5.99 17.49 -8.80
C GLU A 112 6.85 17.67 -7.54
N PRO A 113 7.62 18.77 -7.40
CA PRO A 113 8.43 19.01 -6.20
C PRO A 113 7.61 18.85 -4.91
N GLY A 114 8.12 18.02 -3.99
CA GLY A 114 7.44 17.72 -2.73
C GLY A 114 6.29 16.73 -2.85
N ARG A 115 6.11 16.10 -4.00
CA ARG A 115 5.06 15.10 -4.26
C ARG A 115 5.68 13.82 -4.80
N SER A 116 5.01 12.70 -4.54
CA SER A 116 5.44 11.40 -5.05
C SER A 116 4.25 10.48 -5.27
N THR A 117 4.43 9.48 -6.10
CA THR A 117 3.42 8.46 -6.37
C THR A 117 3.91 7.12 -5.85
N LEU A 118 3.06 6.45 -5.07
CA LEU A 118 3.25 5.05 -4.70
C LEU A 118 2.48 4.18 -5.67
N ALA A 119 3.14 3.20 -6.25
CA ALA A 119 2.52 2.19 -7.08
C ALA A 119 2.77 0.81 -6.50
N LEU A 120 1.75 -0.04 -6.51
CA LEU A 120 1.84 -1.44 -6.13
C LEU A 120 1.45 -2.30 -7.33
N ALA A 121 2.28 -3.29 -7.64
CA ALA A 121 1.94 -4.40 -8.52
C ALA A 121 1.90 -5.67 -7.67
N ASN A 122 0.71 -6.20 -7.45
CA ASN A 122 0.47 -7.39 -6.64
C ASN A 122 0.00 -8.53 -7.54
N SER A 123 0.86 -9.51 -7.79
CA SER A 123 0.43 -10.70 -8.51
C SER A 123 -0.60 -11.46 -7.66
N LEU A 124 -1.67 -11.95 -8.29
CA LEU A 124 -2.75 -12.62 -7.57
C LEU A 124 -2.71 -14.11 -7.85
N GLN A 125 -2.68 -14.89 -6.78
CA GLN A 125 -2.81 -16.35 -6.88
C GLN A 125 -4.19 -16.74 -7.44
N ASP A 126 -5.24 -16.05 -7.00
CA ASP A 126 -6.62 -16.27 -7.47
C ASP A 126 -7.26 -14.92 -7.84
N PRO A 127 -7.55 -14.70 -9.14
CA PRO A 127 -8.17 -13.44 -9.58
C PRO A 127 -9.57 -13.19 -9.01
N ALA A 128 -10.24 -14.23 -8.50
CA ALA A 128 -11.53 -14.06 -7.82
C ALA A 128 -11.43 -13.21 -6.55
N TRP A 129 -10.24 -13.08 -5.98
CA TRP A 129 -9.99 -12.26 -4.79
C TRP A 129 -9.62 -10.81 -5.10
N ALA A 130 -9.52 -10.42 -6.38
CA ALA A 130 -9.04 -9.11 -6.79
C ALA A 130 -9.77 -7.95 -6.09
N ALA A 131 -11.10 -7.98 -6.04
CA ALA A 131 -11.88 -6.92 -5.39
C ALA A 131 -11.60 -6.83 -3.90
N ARG A 132 -11.46 -7.95 -3.20
CA ARG A 132 -11.17 -7.98 -1.76
C ARG A 132 -9.75 -7.49 -1.47
N VAL A 133 -8.79 -7.92 -2.28
CA VAL A 133 -7.39 -7.48 -2.15
C VAL A 133 -7.29 -5.97 -2.42
N ALA A 134 -7.93 -5.48 -3.46
CA ALA A 134 -7.99 -4.04 -3.77
C ALA A 134 -8.60 -3.24 -2.62
N ALA A 135 -9.71 -3.71 -2.05
CA ALA A 135 -10.38 -3.06 -0.93
C ALA A 135 -9.47 -3.00 0.31
N GLY A 136 -8.77 -4.09 0.62
CA GLY A 136 -7.81 -4.14 1.72
C GLY A 136 -6.67 -3.15 1.53
N TRP A 137 -6.08 -3.10 0.35
CA TRP A 137 -5.01 -2.14 0.05
C TRP A 137 -5.51 -0.70 0.07
N HIS A 138 -6.74 -0.44 -0.38
CA HIS A 138 -7.34 0.88 -0.29
C HIS A 138 -7.33 1.39 1.16
N GLN A 139 -7.79 0.57 2.10
CA GLN A 139 -7.80 0.94 3.52
C GLN A 139 -6.38 1.11 4.07
N CYS A 140 -5.44 0.25 3.68
CA CYS A 140 -4.03 0.39 4.07
C CYS A 140 -3.43 1.70 3.54
N ILE A 141 -3.72 2.09 2.32
CA ILE A 141 -3.22 3.32 1.71
C ILE A 141 -3.82 4.56 2.40
N GLU A 142 -5.07 4.49 2.86
CA GLU A 142 -5.65 5.54 3.71
C GLU A 142 -4.85 5.69 5.02
N GLN A 143 -4.49 4.58 5.66
CA GLN A 143 -3.67 4.60 6.87
C GLN A 143 -2.28 5.17 6.59
N LEU A 144 -1.70 4.86 5.45
CA LEU A 144 -0.43 5.43 5.01
C LEU A 144 -0.54 6.96 4.87
N GLY A 145 -1.59 7.45 4.23
CA GLY A 145 -1.85 8.88 4.11
C GLY A 145 -1.94 9.56 5.47
N ALA A 146 -2.65 8.95 6.42
CA ALA A 146 -2.77 9.46 7.79
C ALA A 146 -1.39 9.50 8.49
N LEU A 147 -0.60 8.45 8.34
CA LEU A 147 0.76 8.40 8.90
C LEU A 147 1.64 9.52 8.33
N LEU A 148 1.62 9.71 7.02
CA LEU A 148 2.40 10.76 6.35
C LEU A 148 1.99 12.16 6.79
N ASP A 149 0.71 12.36 7.09
CA ASP A 149 0.16 13.63 7.59
C ASP A 149 0.36 13.83 9.10
N GLY A 150 1.08 12.91 9.76
CA GLY A 150 1.39 13.01 11.19
C GLY A 150 0.24 12.65 12.12
N GLN A 151 -0.78 11.97 11.62
CA GLN A 151 -1.91 11.54 12.44
C GLN A 151 -1.58 10.26 13.22
N PRO A 152 -2.24 10.03 14.38
CA PRO A 152 -2.05 8.79 15.13
C PRO A 152 -2.40 7.55 14.32
N ALA A 153 -1.72 6.44 14.59
CA ALA A 153 -2.05 5.14 14.00
C ALA A 153 -3.46 4.68 14.41
N GLY A 154 -4.08 3.82 13.58
CA GLY A 154 -5.38 3.24 13.89
C GLY A 154 -6.57 4.12 13.59
N GLN A 155 -6.44 5.03 12.63
CA GLN A 155 -7.58 5.83 12.15
C GLN A 155 -8.67 4.92 11.59
N GLU A 156 -9.93 5.26 11.86
CA GLU A 156 -11.04 4.53 11.27
C GLU A 156 -11.06 4.71 9.75
N PRO A 157 -11.30 3.62 8.97
CA PRO A 157 -11.45 3.75 7.53
C PRO A 157 -12.57 4.70 7.16
N SER A 158 -12.37 5.49 6.11
CA SER A 158 -13.39 6.43 5.62
C SER A 158 -14.60 5.71 5.02
N ARG A 159 -14.37 4.46 4.54
CA ARG A 159 -15.41 3.61 3.93
C ARG A 159 -15.31 2.19 4.47
N PRO A 160 -16.44 1.53 4.76
CA PRO A 160 -16.44 0.12 5.17
C PRO A 160 -15.84 -0.79 4.10
N ILE A 161 -15.21 -1.88 4.53
CA ILE A 161 -14.58 -2.83 3.62
C ILE A 161 -15.59 -3.41 2.61
N ASP A 162 -16.80 -3.71 3.04
CA ASP A 162 -17.83 -4.28 2.17
C ASP A 162 -18.22 -3.33 1.03
N GLU A 163 -18.29 -2.03 1.32
CA GLU A 163 -18.56 -1.00 0.31
C GLU A 163 -17.44 -0.93 -0.73
N LEU A 164 -16.19 -1.02 -0.29
CA LEU A 164 -15.02 -1.03 -1.18
C LEU A 164 -14.95 -2.31 -2.02
N VAL A 165 -15.27 -3.45 -1.43
CA VAL A 165 -15.34 -4.72 -2.17
C VAL A 165 -16.37 -4.63 -3.28
N GLU A 166 -17.54 -4.06 -3.00
CA GLU A 166 -18.59 -3.83 -4.01
C GLU A 166 -18.12 -2.90 -5.12
N LYS A 167 -17.48 -1.78 -4.75
CA LYS A 167 -16.92 -0.81 -5.71
C LYS A 167 -15.93 -1.49 -6.65
N TYR A 168 -14.95 -2.20 -6.10
CA TYR A 168 -13.92 -2.85 -6.90
C TYR A 168 -14.43 -4.07 -7.65
N GLY A 169 -15.43 -4.74 -7.13
CA GLY A 169 -16.11 -5.83 -7.84
C GLY A 169 -16.78 -5.38 -9.14
N ARG A 170 -17.24 -4.13 -9.18
CA ARG A 170 -17.80 -3.55 -10.42
C ARG A 170 -16.73 -3.04 -11.38
N LEU A 171 -15.59 -2.62 -10.84
CA LEU A 171 -14.52 -1.99 -11.62
C LEU A 171 -13.57 -3.00 -12.27
N LEU A 172 -13.33 -4.14 -11.64
CA LEU A 172 -12.31 -5.12 -12.04
C LEU A 172 -12.83 -6.33 -12.81
#